data_e6235b46e7de7103db36889c1f590ec7
#
_entry.id   e6235b46e7de7103db36889c1f590ec7
#
_cell.length_a   1.000
_cell.length_b   1.000
_cell.length_c   1.000
_cell.angle_alpha   90.00
_cell.angle_beta   90.00
_cell.angle_gamma   90.00
#
_symmetry.space_group_name_H-M   'P 1'
#
loop_
_entity.id
_entity.type
_entity.pdbx_description
1 polymer ?
#
loop_
_entity_poly.entity_id
_entity_poly.type
_entity_poly.pdbx_seq_one_letter_code
_entity_poly.pdbx_strand_id
1 'polypeptide(L)'
;TKNNYDVVWESSDGAMGTGIFNGDVGIIEDIDPSGEMVTVRFDERTCIYTNEMLSQLELAYAMTVHKAQGSEYRAVVLVSAPVAPALMVRGVLYTAITRARELLVLVGDDVTPAAMAADDRRQRRYSGLRRRLKEASEG
;
A
#
# COMPACT_ATOMS: atom_id res chain seq x y z
N THR A 1 -7.82 0.07 0.17
CA THR A 1 -8.55 0.28 -1.10
C THR A 1 -7.74 -0.11 -2.31
N LYS A 2 -8.38 -0.27 -3.47
CA LYS A 2 -7.78 -0.28 -4.80
C LYS A 2 -7.86 1.12 -5.40
N ASN A 3 -7.01 1.43 -6.39
CA ASN A 3 -7.08 2.72 -7.08
C ASN A 3 -8.45 2.91 -7.74
N ASN A 4 -9.11 4.00 -7.43
CA ASN A 4 -10.27 4.48 -8.16
C ASN A 4 -10.14 6.00 -8.32
N TYR A 5 -9.87 6.45 -9.53
CA TYR A 5 -9.66 7.85 -9.87
C TYR A 5 -10.97 8.63 -10.01
N ASP A 6 -12.09 7.92 -10.14
CA ASP A 6 -13.41 8.50 -10.42
C ASP A 6 -14.26 8.65 -9.15
N VAL A 7 -13.86 8.05 -8.03
CA VAL A 7 -14.57 8.22 -6.76
C VAL A 7 -14.50 9.66 -6.33
N VAL A 8 -15.67 10.28 -6.20
CA VAL A 8 -15.79 11.65 -5.68
C VAL A 8 -15.72 11.60 -4.16
N TRP A 9 -14.95 12.51 -3.59
CA TRP A 9 -14.87 12.72 -2.16
C TRP A 9 -15.21 14.18 -1.80
N GLU A 10 -15.74 14.35 -0.62
CA GLU A 10 -15.97 15.64 0.02
C GLU A 10 -15.14 15.71 1.30
N SER A 11 -14.46 16.82 1.51
CA SER A 11 -13.70 17.07 2.73
C SER A 11 -14.56 17.78 3.77
N SER A 12 -14.16 17.70 5.03
CA SER A 12 -14.84 18.34 6.16
C SER A 12 -14.94 19.87 6.04
N ASP A 13 -14.10 20.49 5.24
CA ASP A 13 -14.13 21.94 4.92
C ASP A 13 -15.00 22.28 3.70
N GLY A 14 -15.68 21.29 3.10
CA GLY A 14 -16.53 21.44 1.93
C GLY A 14 -15.78 21.39 0.59
N ALA A 15 -14.48 21.14 0.59
CA ALA A 15 -13.75 20.92 -0.65
C ALA A 15 -14.15 19.57 -1.27
N MET A 16 -14.28 19.54 -2.60
CA MET A 16 -14.58 18.33 -3.36
C MET A 16 -13.43 17.97 -4.29
N GLY A 17 -13.24 16.70 -4.50
CA GLY A 17 -12.26 16.20 -5.44
C GLY A 17 -12.54 14.76 -5.86
N THR A 18 -11.62 14.17 -6.60
CA THR A 18 -11.73 12.80 -7.08
C THR A 18 -10.48 12.00 -6.76
N GLY A 19 -10.64 10.70 -6.67
CA GLY A 19 -9.56 9.74 -6.51
C GLY A 19 -9.32 9.29 -5.07
N ILE A 20 -9.40 7.99 -4.89
CA ILE A 20 -8.92 7.23 -3.72
C ILE A 20 -7.90 6.24 -4.22
N PHE A 21 -6.78 6.10 -3.52
CA PHE A 21 -5.62 5.40 -4.03
C PHE A 21 -5.38 4.06 -3.33
N ASN A 22 -4.63 3.20 -4.00
CA ASN A 22 -4.27 1.90 -3.48
C ASN A 22 -3.45 2.03 -2.19
N GLY A 23 -3.98 1.46 -1.11
CA GLY A 23 -3.37 1.52 0.22
C GLY A 23 -3.99 2.59 1.13
N ASP A 24 -4.84 3.48 0.63
CA ASP A 24 -5.62 4.38 1.49
C ASP A 24 -6.49 3.54 2.43
N VAL A 25 -6.47 3.88 3.71
CA VAL A 25 -7.24 3.21 4.76
C VAL A 25 -8.32 4.16 5.24
N GLY A 26 -9.56 3.70 5.21
CA GLY A 26 -10.71 4.46 5.67
C GLY A 26 -11.53 3.69 6.71
N ILE A 27 -12.45 4.38 7.32
CA ILE A 27 -13.41 3.84 8.29
C ILE A 27 -14.78 3.87 7.64
N ILE A 28 -15.50 2.75 7.69
CA ILE A 28 -16.91 2.71 7.31
C ILE A 28 -17.68 3.47 8.39
N GLU A 29 -18.33 4.56 8.01
CA GLU A 29 -19.15 5.39 8.91
C GLU A 29 -20.60 5.01 8.86
N ASP A 30 -21.10 4.67 7.67
CA ASP A 30 -22.50 4.32 7.48
C ASP A 30 -22.68 3.27 6.39
N ILE A 31 -23.71 2.46 6.54
CA ILE A 31 -24.17 1.52 5.53
C ILE A 31 -25.67 1.75 5.36
N ASP A 32 -26.07 2.14 4.16
CA ASP A 32 -27.47 2.35 3.83
C ASP A 32 -28.30 1.10 4.16
N PRO A 33 -29.52 1.24 4.72
CA PRO A 33 -30.38 0.11 5.07
C PRO A 33 -30.70 -0.85 3.91
N SER A 34 -30.68 -0.36 2.66
CA SER A 34 -30.79 -1.21 1.47
C SER A 34 -29.52 -2.00 1.16
N GLY A 35 -28.38 -1.62 1.75
CA GLY A 35 -27.06 -2.18 1.47
C GLY A 35 -26.47 -1.77 0.12
N GLU A 36 -27.06 -0.79 -0.55
CA GLU A 36 -26.62 -0.33 -1.86
C GLU A 36 -25.49 0.71 -1.81
N MET A 37 -25.36 1.41 -0.67
CA MET A 37 -24.36 2.46 -0.48
C MET A 37 -23.62 2.29 0.84
N VAL A 38 -22.32 2.55 0.80
CA VAL A 38 -21.44 2.54 1.97
C VAL A 38 -20.68 3.85 2.02
N THR A 39 -20.80 4.57 3.13
CA THR A 39 -20.07 5.79 3.38
C THR A 39 -18.75 5.44 4.08
N VAL A 40 -17.64 5.85 3.48
CA VAL A 40 -16.29 5.60 3.99
C VAL A 40 -15.56 6.91 4.16
N ARG A 41 -15.00 7.14 5.35
CA ARG A 41 -14.15 8.29 5.65
C ARG A 41 -12.68 7.90 5.60
N PHE A 42 -11.93 8.62 4.77
CA PHE A 42 -10.47 8.55 4.63
C PHE A 42 -9.86 9.84 5.16
N ASP A 43 -9.34 9.82 6.38
CA ASP A 43 -8.89 11.02 7.11
C ASP A 43 -9.96 12.12 7.11
N GLU A 44 -9.76 13.20 6.35
CA GLU A 44 -10.67 14.35 6.23
C GLU A 44 -11.65 14.21 5.04
N ARG A 45 -11.54 13.16 4.24
CA ARG A 45 -12.32 12.96 3.00
C ARG A 45 -13.38 11.89 3.20
N THR A 46 -14.61 12.18 2.84
CA THR A 46 -15.72 11.23 2.88
C THR A 46 -16.14 10.85 1.46
N CYS A 47 -16.31 9.57 1.21
CA CYS A 47 -16.69 9.00 -0.08
C CYS A 47 -17.90 8.08 0.07
N ILE A 48 -18.73 8.02 -0.96
CA ILE A 48 -19.82 7.05 -1.06
C ILE A 48 -19.44 5.99 -2.09
N TYR A 49 -19.46 4.74 -1.66
CA TYR A 49 -19.25 3.57 -2.50
C TYR A 49 -20.58 2.91 -2.80
N THR A 50 -20.90 2.74 -4.07
CA THR A 50 -22.05 1.95 -4.51
C THR A 50 -21.73 0.46 -4.48
N ASN A 51 -22.75 -0.39 -4.55
CA ASN A 51 -22.58 -1.84 -4.54
C ASN A 51 -21.59 -2.34 -5.60
N GLU A 52 -21.59 -1.76 -6.81
CA GLU A 52 -20.65 -2.10 -7.88
C GLU A 52 -19.19 -1.77 -7.51
N MET A 53 -19.00 -0.77 -6.67
CA MET A 53 -17.67 -0.29 -6.25
C MET A 53 -17.14 -1.03 -5.02
N LEU A 54 -17.97 -1.80 -4.28
CA LEU A 54 -17.54 -2.48 -3.06
C LEU A 54 -16.40 -3.48 -3.29
N SER A 55 -16.27 -4.04 -4.50
CA SER A 55 -15.14 -4.90 -4.88
C SER A 55 -13.77 -4.19 -4.84
N GLN A 56 -13.76 -2.88 -4.72
CA GLN A 56 -12.54 -2.05 -4.59
C GLN A 56 -12.11 -1.87 -3.14
N LEU A 57 -12.99 -2.19 -2.19
CA LEU A 57 -12.70 -2.16 -0.76
C LEU A 57 -12.24 -3.54 -0.28
N GLU A 58 -11.31 -3.55 0.66
CA GLU A 58 -10.85 -4.75 1.35
C GLU A 58 -10.75 -4.43 2.84
N LEU A 59 -10.94 -5.43 3.68
CA LEU A 59 -10.76 -5.28 5.12
C LEU A 59 -9.30 -4.88 5.43
N ALA A 60 -9.13 -3.88 6.28
CA ALA A 60 -7.83 -3.28 6.59
C ALA A 60 -7.19 -3.80 7.90
N TYR A 61 -7.65 -4.95 8.43
CA TYR A 61 -7.04 -5.57 9.61
C TYR A 61 -5.61 -6.09 9.37
N ALA A 62 -5.25 -6.31 8.10
CA ALA A 62 -3.90 -6.62 7.66
C ALA A 62 -3.71 -6.10 6.22
N MET A 63 -2.49 -5.73 5.89
CA MET A 63 -2.15 -5.29 4.54
C MET A 63 -0.79 -5.84 4.10
N THR A 64 -0.57 -5.91 2.81
CA THR A 64 0.72 -6.31 2.27
C THR A 64 1.74 -5.19 2.40
N VAL A 65 3.04 -5.54 2.42
CA VAL A 65 4.15 -4.58 2.44
C VAL A 65 4.05 -3.59 1.27
N HIS A 66 3.62 -4.05 0.10
CA HIS A 66 3.47 -3.18 -1.08
C HIS A 66 2.35 -2.14 -0.91
N LYS A 67 1.22 -2.52 -0.31
CA LYS A 67 0.13 -1.58 -0.01
C LYS A 67 0.49 -0.57 1.08
N ALA A 68 1.36 -0.96 2.01
CA ALA A 68 1.88 -0.08 3.05
C ALA A 68 3.00 0.85 2.56
N GLN A 69 3.43 0.72 1.31
CA GLN A 69 4.52 1.54 0.76
C GLN A 69 4.12 3.02 0.70
N GLY A 70 4.95 3.88 1.25
CA GLY A 70 4.68 5.31 1.38
C GLY A 70 4.05 5.72 2.71
N SER A 71 3.40 4.79 3.43
CA SER A 71 2.81 5.04 4.74
C SER A 71 3.78 4.67 5.88
N GLU A 72 3.59 5.28 7.04
CA GLU A 72 4.33 4.97 8.27
C GLU A 72 3.36 4.80 9.44
N TYR A 73 3.70 3.91 10.36
CA TYR A 73 2.86 3.56 11.50
C TYR A 73 3.68 3.63 12.78
N ARG A 74 3.06 4.03 13.89
CA ARG A 74 3.73 4.05 15.20
C ARG A 74 4.21 2.66 15.61
N ALA A 75 3.37 1.65 15.37
CA ALA A 75 3.71 0.25 15.63
C ALA A 75 3.35 -0.62 14.42
N VAL A 76 4.19 -1.58 14.13
CA VAL A 76 4.00 -2.57 13.05
C VAL A 76 4.19 -3.96 13.61
N VAL A 77 3.25 -4.85 13.32
CA VAL A 77 3.41 -6.29 13.49
C VAL A 77 3.67 -6.89 12.11
N LEU A 78 4.89 -7.33 11.90
CA LEU A 78 5.32 -7.96 10.65
C LEU A 78 5.23 -9.48 10.78
N VAL A 79 4.35 -10.09 9.99
CA VAL A 79 4.24 -11.56 9.92
C VAL A 79 5.34 -12.07 9.00
N SER A 80 6.20 -12.93 9.55
CA SER A 80 7.31 -13.59 8.87
C SER A 80 6.94 -15.04 8.55
N ALA A 81 6.78 -15.34 7.28
CA ALA A 81 6.51 -16.67 6.77
C ALA A 81 7.07 -16.78 5.35
N PRO A 82 7.37 -18.01 4.87
CA PRO A 82 7.81 -18.22 3.51
C PRO A 82 6.80 -17.66 2.50
N VAL A 83 7.29 -16.86 1.57
CA VAL A 83 6.50 -16.23 0.50
C VAL A 83 7.10 -16.59 -0.86
N ALA A 84 6.47 -16.13 -1.94
CA ALA A 84 6.96 -16.35 -3.29
C ALA A 84 8.42 -15.88 -3.44
N PRO A 85 9.30 -16.61 -4.14
CA PRO A 85 10.73 -16.30 -4.26
C PRO A 85 11.04 -14.91 -4.77
N ALA A 86 10.12 -14.32 -5.56
CA ALA A 86 10.26 -12.94 -6.05
C ALA A 86 10.12 -11.88 -4.94
N LEU A 87 9.49 -12.23 -3.82
CA LEU A 87 9.29 -11.35 -2.66
C LEU A 87 10.32 -11.61 -1.55
N MET A 88 11.05 -12.73 -1.62
CA MET A 88 12.10 -13.13 -0.68
C MET A 88 13.40 -12.38 -0.91
N VAL A 89 13.34 -11.04 -0.88
CA VAL A 89 14.48 -10.16 -1.16
C VAL A 89 14.64 -9.08 -0.10
N ARG A 90 15.87 -8.66 0.14
CA ARG A 90 16.22 -7.61 1.12
C ARG A 90 15.40 -6.34 0.96
N GLY A 91 15.10 -5.92 -0.26
CA GLY A 91 14.33 -4.70 -0.53
C GLY A 91 12.91 -4.74 0.03
N VAL A 92 12.24 -5.90 -0.01
CA VAL A 92 10.89 -6.08 0.56
C VAL A 92 10.96 -6.04 2.09
N LEU A 93 11.92 -6.75 2.69
CA LEU A 93 12.13 -6.72 4.13
C LEU A 93 12.44 -5.31 4.63
N TYR A 94 13.35 -4.60 3.96
CA TYR A 94 13.68 -3.21 4.28
C TYR A 94 12.46 -2.31 4.23
N THR A 95 11.65 -2.41 3.18
CA THR A 95 10.42 -1.64 3.05
C THR A 95 9.45 -1.93 4.20
N ALA A 96 9.30 -3.19 4.60
CA ALA A 96 8.43 -3.59 5.71
C ALA A 96 8.90 -3.00 7.04
N ILE A 97 10.18 -3.14 7.36
CA ILE A 97 10.77 -2.66 8.63
C ILE A 97 10.65 -1.14 8.74
N THR A 98 10.93 -0.42 7.65
CA THR A 98 10.88 1.04 7.64
C THR A 98 9.46 1.63 7.70
N ARG A 99 8.43 0.80 7.74
CA ARG A 99 7.06 1.26 8.03
C ARG A 99 6.85 1.56 9.52
N ALA A 100 7.65 0.99 10.41
CA ALA A 100 7.55 1.20 11.86
C ALA A 100 8.35 2.44 12.28
N ARG A 101 7.71 3.34 13.04
CA ARG A 101 8.34 4.55 13.62
C ARG A 101 8.87 4.31 15.02
N GLU A 102 8.11 3.60 15.85
CA GLU A 102 8.41 3.43 17.28
C GLU A 102 8.60 1.96 17.67
N LEU A 103 7.78 1.06 17.14
CA LEU A 103 7.78 -0.35 17.51
C LEU A 103 7.62 -1.25 16.29
N LEU A 104 8.52 -2.23 16.18
CA LEU A 104 8.39 -3.35 15.25
C LEU A 104 8.34 -4.65 16.03
N VAL A 105 7.29 -5.43 15.83
CA VAL A 105 7.15 -6.79 16.35
C VAL A 105 7.20 -7.75 15.18
N LEU A 106 8.14 -8.69 15.21
CA LEU A 106 8.23 -9.76 14.22
C LEU A 106 7.54 -11.00 14.78
N VAL A 107 6.62 -11.59 14.03
CA VAL A 107 5.87 -12.79 14.40
C VAL A 107 6.01 -13.84 13.31
N GLY A 108 6.38 -15.06 13.68
CA GLY A 108 6.56 -16.17 12.75
C GLY A 108 7.94 -16.80 12.89
N ASP A 109 8.54 -17.22 11.77
CA ASP A 109 9.87 -17.81 11.77
C ASP A 109 10.99 -16.74 11.66
N ASP A 110 12.17 -17.07 12.17
CA ASP A 110 13.37 -16.23 12.11
C ASP A 110 14.26 -16.51 10.89
N VAL A 111 14.00 -17.62 10.21
CA VAL A 111 14.77 -18.05 9.03
C VAL A 111 14.42 -17.18 7.83
N THR A 112 13.13 -16.88 7.63
CA THR A 112 12.64 -16.07 6.50
C THR A 112 13.26 -14.68 6.48
N PRO A 113 13.24 -13.87 7.56
CA PRO A 113 13.88 -12.55 7.54
C PRO A 113 15.39 -12.62 7.36
N ALA A 114 16.05 -13.64 7.93
CA ALA A 114 17.49 -13.84 7.75
C ALA A 114 17.83 -14.15 6.27
N ALA A 115 17.05 -15.00 5.62
CA ALA A 115 17.19 -15.31 4.20
C ALA A 115 16.94 -14.08 3.32
N MET A 116 15.89 -13.29 3.62
CA MET A 116 15.60 -12.05 2.92
C MET A 116 16.72 -11.02 3.10
N ALA A 117 17.27 -10.88 4.30
CA ALA A 117 18.38 -9.97 4.57
C ALA A 117 19.67 -10.35 3.82
N ALA A 118 19.90 -11.63 3.59
CA ALA A 118 21.04 -12.15 2.83
C ALA A 118 20.87 -11.98 1.32
N ASP A 119 19.63 -11.91 0.82
CA ASP A 119 19.33 -11.83 -0.60
C ASP A 119 19.35 -10.37 -1.09
N ASP A 120 20.41 -9.99 -1.78
CA ASP A 120 20.59 -8.64 -2.33
C ASP A 120 20.21 -8.54 -3.82
N ARG A 121 19.50 -9.54 -4.37
CA ARG A 121 19.02 -9.49 -5.74
C ARG A 121 18.23 -8.19 -5.97
N ARG A 122 18.76 -7.34 -6.84
CA ARG A 122 18.06 -6.14 -7.28
C ARG A 122 17.24 -6.49 -8.51
N GLN A 123 15.97 -6.14 -8.51
CA GLN A 123 15.21 -6.12 -9.76
C GLN A 123 15.92 -5.17 -10.72
N ARG A 124 16.55 -5.71 -11.76
CA ARG A 124 17.15 -4.90 -12.82
C ARG A 124 16.01 -4.18 -13.57
N ARG A 125 15.91 -2.90 -13.34
CA ARG A 125 15.00 -2.08 -14.15
C ARG A 125 15.64 -1.95 -15.52
N TYR A 126 15.03 -2.54 -16.53
CA TYR A 126 15.41 -2.35 -17.93
C TYR A 126 14.92 -0.98 -18.38
N SER A 127 15.66 0.07 -18.01
CA SER A 127 15.41 1.43 -18.50
C SER A 127 16.43 1.74 -19.60
N GLY A 128 15.98 2.36 -20.70
CA GLY A 128 16.87 2.86 -21.75
C GLY A 128 17.69 4.09 -21.35
N LEU A 129 17.62 4.52 -20.07
CA LEU A 129 18.29 5.73 -19.59
C LEU A 129 19.78 5.71 -19.80
N ARG A 130 20.46 4.61 -19.47
CA ARG A 130 21.90 4.47 -19.65
C ARG A 130 22.33 4.62 -21.13
N ARG A 131 21.54 4.08 -22.06
CA ARG A 131 21.78 4.21 -23.50
C ARG A 131 21.59 5.67 -23.92
N ARG A 132 20.49 6.30 -23.54
CA ARG A 132 20.20 7.70 -23.86
C ARG A 132 21.23 8.67 -23.31
N LEU A 133 21.72 8.43 -22.09
CA LEU A 133 22.79 9.25 -21.50
C LEU A 133 24.10 9.11 -22.25
N LYS A 134 24.45 7.89 -22.74
CA LYS A 134 25.62 7.71 -23.58
C LYS A 134 25.49 8.44 -24.93
N GLU A 135 24.37 8.25 -25.61
CA GLU A 135 24.06 8.91 -26.89
C GLU A 135 24.12 10.46 -26.75
N ALA A 136 23.64 11.00 -25.62
CA ALA A 136 23.69 12.44 -25.34
C ALA A 136 25.08 12.96 -24.94
N SER A 137 26.01 12.10 -24.51
CA SER A 137 27.40 12.49 -24.16
C SER A 137 28.39 12.36 -25.33
N GLU A 138 28.00 11.71 -26.41
CA GLU A 138 28.81 11.47 -27.61
C GLU A 138 28.41 12.39 -28.79
N GLY A 139 27.40 13.25 -28.63
CA GLY A 139 26.98 14.30 -29.58
C GLY A 139 27.26 15.69 -29.06
#